data_ecc29ace5b0aa69f3082fdc51e35ce32
#
_entry.id   ecc29ace5b0aa69f3082fdc51e35ce32
#
_cell.length_a   1.000
_cell.length_b   1.000
_cell.length_c   1.000
_cell.angle_alpha   90.00
_cell.angle_beta   90.00
_cell.angle_gamma   90.00
#
_symmetry.space_group_name_H-M   'P 1'
#
loop_
_entity.id
_entity.type
_entity.pdbx_description
1 polymer ?
#
loop_
_entity_poly.entity_id
_entity_poly.type
_entity_poly.pdbx_seq_one_letter_code
_entity_poly.pdbx_strand_id
1 'polypeptide(L)'
;MGPHIDTLEEKIIEEGSGPLKVLLIDVDGPISNRPKKTLTGFDRETGMVDRIREILKKADRDKNIKGILLRINSPGGTVTSSDIIYHEIKSFKERHNLKVYVSVVDIAASGGYYVAMSGDTIIMHPTSLTGSIGVLAIKVNLKGLMGKVGVEWEIVKSADKKDFMSPFR
;
A
#
# COMPACT_ATOMS: atom_id res chain seq x y z
N MET A 1 -8.53 -24.59 6.70
CA MET A 1 -9.31 -24.12 5.54
C MET A 1 -9.03 -22.65 5.40
N GLY A 2 -8.16 -22.26 4.45
CA GLY A 2 -7.88 -20.85 4.17
C GLY A 2 -9.06 -20.20 3.46
N PRO A 3 -9.23 -18.87 3.54
CA PRO A 3 -10.33 -18.20 2.90
C PRO A 3 -10.26 -18.39 1.38
N HIS A 4 -11.41 -18.61 0.77
CA HIS A 4 -11.60 -18.74 -0.67
C HIS A 4 -10.98 -17.55 -1.43
N ILE A 5 -9.97 -17.84 -2.25
CA ILE A 5 -9.22 -16.87 -3.08
C ILE A 5 -9.80 -16.88 -4.51
N ASP A 6 -11.10 -16.85 -4.66
CA ASP A 6 -11.71 -16.95 -6.00
C ASP A 6 -12.64 -15.77 -6.36
N THR A 7 -12.42 -14.61 -5.74
CA THR A 7 -13.33 -13.45 -5.93
C THR A 7 -12.78 -12.34 -6.83
N LEU A 8 -11.54 -12.45 -7.33
CA LEU A 8 -11.04 -11.47 -8.29
C LEU A 8 -11.53 -11.83 -9.70
N GLU A 9 -12.47 -11.07 -10.22
CA GLU A 9 -12.89 -11.15 -11.62
C GLU A 9 -12.07 -10.19 -12.48
N GLU A 10 -11.69 -10.64 -13.69
CA GLU A 10 -11.06 -9.78 -14.67
C GLU A 10 -12.14 -8.89 -15.29
N LYS A 11 -11.91 -7.58 -15.25
CA LYS A 11 -12.76 -6.59 -15.90
C LYS A 11 -11.99 -5.92 -17.02
N ILE A 12 -12.50 -6.00 -18.24
CA ILE A 12 -11.99 -5.24 -19.36
C ILE A 12 -12.42 -3.79 -19.19
N ILE A 13 -11.46 -2.88 -19.13
CA ILE A 13 -11.71 -1.43 -19.01
C ILE A 13 -11.70 -0.78 -20.38
N GLU A 14 -10.82 -1.23 -21.26
CA GLU A 14 -10.69 -0.76 -22.63
C GLU A 14 -10.39 -1.94 -23.54
N GLU A 15 -11.17 -2.09 -24.61
CA GLU A 15 -10.98 -3.15 -25.58
C GLU A 15 -9.89 -2.78 -26.59
N GLY A 16 -8.97 -3.73 -26.84
CA GLY A 16 -7.94 -3.62 -27.86
C GLY A 16 -8.29 -4.45 -29.11
N SER A 17 -7.49 -4.30 -30.15
CA SER A 17 -7.68 -5.03 -31.41
C SER A 17 -7.06 -6.44 -31.45
N GLY A 18 -6.50 -6.94 -30.36
CA GLY A 18 -5.76 -8.19 -30.31
C GLY A 18 -5.79 -8.91 -28.96
N PRO A 19 -5.14 -10.07 -28.85
CA PRO A 19 -5.17 -10.89 -27.64
C PRO A 19 -4.24 -10.39 -26.53
N LEU A 20 -3.37 -9.40 -26.80
CA LEU A 20 -2.40 -8.89 -25.83
C LEU A 20 -3.09 -7.95 -24.85
N LYS A 21 -2.66 -8.03 -23.60
CA LYS A 21 -3.25 -7.30 -22.48
C LYS A 21 -2.23 -6.41 -21.77
N VAL A 22 -2.72 -5.30 -21.24
CA VAL A 22 -2.03 -4.48 -20.25
C VAL A 22 -2.79 -4.63 -18.93
N LEU A 23 -2.08 -5.06 -17.89
CA LEU A 23 -2.67 -5.22 -16.56
C LEU A 23 -2.73 -3.86 -15.87
N LEU A 24 -3.94 -3.40 -15.53
CA LEU A 24 -4.12 -2.23 -14.68
C LEU A 24 -4.15 -2.65 -13.22
N ILE A 25 -3.28 -2.03 -12.42
CA ILE A 25 -3.26 -2.20 -10.95
C ILE A 25 -3.49 -0.83 -10.31
N ASP A 26 -4.48 -0.75 -9.42
CA ASP A 26 -4.78 0.46 -8.66
C ASP A 26 -4.14 0.43 -7.27
N VAL A 27 -3.43 1.52 -6.95
CA VAL A 27 -2.94 1.86 -5.61
C VAL A 27 -3.66 3.14 -5.18
N ASP A 28 -4.86 2.96 -4.59
CA ASP A 28 -5.74 4.07 -4.21
C ASP A 28 -5.90 4.17 -2.69
N GLY A 29 -5.77 5.40 -2.18
CA GLY A 29 -5.88 5.71 -0.76
C GLY A 29 -4.66 5.31 0.08
N PRO A 30 -4.78 5.28 1.43
CA PRO A 30 -3.68 4.97 2.34
C PRO A 30 -3.16 3.54 2.20
N ILE A 31 -1.85 3.39 2.07
CA ILE A 31 -1.19 2.08 1.95
C ILE A 31 -1.11 1.42 3.31
N SER A 32 -1.87 0.35 3.49
CA SER A 32 -1.81 -0.49 4.69
C SER A 32 -2.26 -1.92 4.37
N ASN A 33 -1.85 -2.86 5.20
CA ASN A 33 -2.34 -4.24 5.10
C ASN A 33 -3.49 -4.54 6.08
N ARG A 34 -4.11 -3.49 6.63
CA ARG A 34 -5.29 -3.67 7.48
C ARG A 34 -6.53 -3.85 6.63
N PRO A 35 -7.31 -4.91 6.86
CA PRO A 35 -8.60 -5.06 6.20
C PRO A 35 -9.50 -3.84 6.52
N LYS A 36 -10.13 -3.27 5.51
CA LYS A 36 -11.15 -2.25 5.74
C LYS A 36 -12.41 -2.94 6.24
N LYS A 37 -12.95 -2.48 7.36
CA LYS A 37 -14.26 -2.90 7.83
C LYS A 37 -15.32 -2.15 7.03
N THR A 38 -16.18 -2.86 6.33
CA THR A 38 -17.41 -2.27 5.78
C THR A 38 -18.34 -1.87 6.92
N LEU A 39 -19.12 -0.81 6.74
CA LEU A 39 -20.12 -0.34 7.73
C LEU A 39 -21.12 -1.44 8.15
N THR A 40 -21.36 -2.44 7.31
CA THR A 40 -22.23 -3.59 7.56
C THR A 40 -21.60 -4.71 8.39
N GLY A 41 -20.27 -4.66 8.62
CA GLY A 41 -19.55 -5.63 9.46
C GLY A 41 -19.40 -7.04 8.86
N PHE A 42 -20.02 -7.35 7.73
CA PHE A 42 -20.06 -8.68 7.14
C PHE A 42 -19.01 -8.92 6.05
N ASP A 43 -18.58 -7.88 5.33
CA ASP A 43 -17.52 -7.99 4.33
C ASP A 43 -16.21 -7.37 4.85
N ARG A 44 -15.13 -8.14 4.81
CA ARG A 44 -13.77 -7.66 5.04
C ARG A 44 -13.11 -7.48 3.68
N GLU A 45 -12.98 -6.24 3.22
CA GLU A 45 -12.04 -5.99 2.11
C GLU A 45 -10.63 -6.40 2.54
N THR A 46 -9.98 -7.21 1.74
CA THR A 46 -8.57 -7.59 1.92
C THR A 46 -7.69 -6.35 1.96
N GLY A 47 -6.62 -6.38 2.75
CA GLY A 47 -5.65 -5.29 2.77
C GLY A 47 -5.02 -5.06 1.39
N MET A 48 -4.53 -3.84 1.14
CA MET A 48 -3.99 -3.48 -0.17
C MET A 48 -2.85 -4.41 -0.62
N VAL A 49 -1.97 -4.81 0.30
CA VAL A 49 -0.86 -5.74 0.01
C VAL A 49 -1.39 -7.08 -0.48
N ASP A 50 -2.35 -7.66 0.25
CA ASP A 50 -2.90 -8.97 -0.09
C ASP A 50 -3.66 -8.91 -1.42
N ARG A 51 -4.42 -7.85 -1.65
CA ARG A 51 -5.10 -7.61 -2.92
C ARG A 51 -4.13 -7.57 -4.11
N ILE A 52 -3.03 -6.83 -3.98
CA ILE A 52 -2.04 -6.72 -5.06
C ILE A 52 -1.35 -8.07 -5.29
N ARG A 53 -1.01 -8.81 -4.24
CA ARG A 53 -0.47 -10.17 -4.36
C ARG A 53 -1.40 -11.12 -5.10
N GLU A 54 -2.69 -11.08 -4.78
CA GLU A 54 -3.71 -11.89 -5.46
C GLU A 54 -3.82 -11.52 -6.93
N ILE A 55 -3.82 -10.22 -7.27
CA ILE A 55 -3.81 -9.74 -8.66
C ILE A 55 -2.58 -10.30 -9.40
N LEU A 56 -1.40 -10.13 -8.85
CA LEU A 56 -0.16 -10.58 -9.48
C LEU A 56 -0.10 -12.11 -9.60
N LYS A 57 -0.58 -12.85 -8.60
CA LYS A 57 -0.69 -14.32 -8.64
C LYS A 57 -1.65 -14.80 -9.74
N LYS A 58 -2.75 -14.09 -9.96
CA LYS A 58 -3.68 -14.39 -11.06
C LYS A 58 -3.04 -14.06 -12.41
N ALA A 59 -2.39 -12.89 -12.50
CA ALA A 59 -1.69 -12.42 -13.69
C ALA A 59 -0.52 -13.34 -14.11
N ASP A 60 0.13 -13.99 -13.15
CA ASP A 60 1.25 -14.92 -13.39
C ASP A 60 0.89 -16.08 -14.33
N ARG A 61 -0.40 -16.40 -14.43
CA ARG A 61 -0.92 -17.47 -15.29
C ARG A 61 -1.31 -17.00 -16.68
N ASP A 62 -1.40 -15.69 -16.91
CA ASP A 62 -1.83 -15.12 -18.19
C ASP A 62 -0.64 -14.65 -19.04
N LYS A 63 -0.27 -15.44 -20.03
CA LYS A 63 0.83 -15.16 -20.95
C LYS A 63 0.54 -14.00 -21.92
N ASN A 64 -0.70 -13.54 -22.02
CA ASN A 64 -1.08 -12.43 -22.88
C ASN A 64 -0.77 -11.06 -22.27
N ILE A 65 -0.50 -10.99 -20.98
CA ILE A 65 -0.08 -9.75 -20.32
C ILE A 65 1.32 -9.37 -20.80
N LYS A 66 1.45 -8.18 -21.40
CA LYS A 66 2.69 -7.65 -21.99
C LYS A 66 3.19 -6.36 -21.33
N GLY A 67 2.45 -5.84 -20.37
CA GLY A 67 2.83 -4.66 -19.59
C GLY A 67 1.91 -4.47 -18.41
N ILE A 68 2.35 -3.58 -17.51
CA ILE A 68 1.56 -3.16 -16.35
C ILE A 68 1.39 -1.65 -16.43
N LEU A 69 0.16 -1.20 -16.21
CA LEU A 69 -0.17 0.18 -15.90
C LEU A 69 -0.49 0.25 -14.40
N LEU A 70 0.39 0.88 -13.63
CA LEU A 70 0.19 1.11 -12.20
C LEU A 70 -0.42 2.50 -12.02
N ARG A 71 -1.70 2.57 -11.67
CA ARG A 71 -2.39 3.83 -11.40
C ARG A 71 -2.34 4.13 -9.92
N ILE A 72 -1.75 5.27 -9.57
CA ILE A 72 -1.50 5.65 -8.17
C ILE A 72 -2.28 6.93 -7.82
N ASN A 73 -3.03 6.84 -6.73
CA ASN A 73 -3.68 7.97 -6.07
C ASN A 73 -3.57 7.77 -4.55
N SER A 74 -2.36 7.94 -4.00
CA SER A 74 -2.06 7.57 -2.61
C SER A 74 -1.18 8.58 -1.89
N PRO A 75 -1.57 9.01 -0.68
CA PRO A 75 -0.72 9.83 0.19
C PRO A 75 0.42 9.03 0.85
N GLY A 76 0.53 7.73 0.56
CA GLY A 76 1.44 6.81 1.23
C GLY A 76 0.77 6.05 2.37
N GLY A 77 1.58 5.58 3.31
CA GLY A 77 1.08 4.78 4.43
C GLY A 77 2.17 4.10 5.23
N THR A 78 1.96 2.85 5.62
CA THR A 78 2.99 2.14 6.41
C THR A 78 4.19 1.79 5.55
N VAL A 79 5.39 1.98 6.11
CA VAL A 79 6.65 1.69 5.42
C VAL A 79 6.68 0.27 4.90
N THR A 80 6.41 -0.70 5.78
CA THR A 80 6.44 -2.13 5.44
C THR A 80 5.49 -2.48 4.30
N SER A 81 4.25 -1.96 4.31
CA SER A 81 3.29 -2.27 3.23
C SER A 81 3.73 -1.67 1.90
N SER A 82 4.28 -0.45 1.92
CA SER A 82 4.80 0.20 0.71
C SER A 82 5.98 -0.57 0.13
N ASP A 83 6.91 -1.00 0.99
CA ASP A 83 8.06 -1.79 0.60
C ASP A 83 7.67 -3.16 0.01
N ILE A 84 6.74 -3.85 0.63
CA ILE A 84 6.23 -5.12 0.11
C ILE A 84 5.63 -4.92 -1.29
N ILE A 85 4.76 -3.92 -1.48
CA ILE A 85 4.12 -3.67 -2.78
C ILE A 85 5.18 -3.34 -3.84
N TYR A 86 6.15 -2.49 -3.52
CA TYR A 86 7.26 -2.18 -4.40
C TYR A 86 7.97 -3.44 -4.87
N HIS A 87 8.36 -4.32 -3.94
CA HIS A 87 9.09 -5.54 -4.26
C HIS A 87 8.24 -6.58 -5.01
N GLU A 88 6.95 -6.70 -4.70
CA GLU A 88 6.04 -7.60 -5.43
C GLU A 88 5.94 -7.18 -6.92
N ILE A 89 5.73 -5.89 -7.19
CA ILE A 89 5.63 -5.38 -8.56
C ILE A 89 6.97 -5.52 -9.29
N LYS A 90 8.08 -5.14 -8.63
CA LYS A 90 9.41 -5.23 -9.20
C LYS A 90 9.78 -6.68 -9.54
N SER A 91 9.57 -7.61 -8.63
CA SER A 91 9.86 -9.03 -8.84
C SER A 91 8.99 -9.62 -9.95
N PHE A 92 7.72 -9.21 -10.03
CA PHE A 92 6.81 -9.67 -11.09
C PHE A 92 7.29 -9.18 -12.48
N LYS A 93 7.59 -7.89 -12.64
CA LYS A 93 8.06 -7.36 -13.92
C LYS A 93 9.38 -7.99 -14.37
N GLU A 94 10.30 -8.27 -13.43
CA GLU A 94 11.59 -8.90 -13.72
C GLU A 94 11.39 -10.36 -14.19
N ARG A 95 10.57 -11.15 -13.47
CA ARG A 95 10.29 -12.55 -13.85
C ARG A 95 9.65 -12.69 -15.23
N HIS A 96 8.78 -11.75 -15.61
CA HIS A 96 8.05 -11.80 -16.87
C HIS A 96 8.64 -10.93 -17.97
N ASN A 97 9.75 -10.23 -17.68
CA ASN A 97 10.38 -9.26 -18.59
C ASN A 97 9.37 -8.23 -19.14
N LEU A 98 8.57 -7.65 -18.24
CA LEU A 98 7.53 -6.69 -18.57
C LEU A 98 7.98 -5.25 -18.29
N LYS A 99 7.34 -4.30 -18.97
CA LYS A 99 7.44 -2.88 -18.63
C LYS A 99 6.30 -2.47 -17.72
N VAL A 100 6.63 -1.60 -16.76
CA VAL A 100 5.68 -1.01 -15.82
C VAL A 100 5.64 0.49 -16.06
N TYR A 101 4.50 1.00 -16.49
CA TYR A 101 4.22 2.42 -16.58
C TYR A 101 3.39 2.84 -15.38
N VAL A 102 3.77 3.93 -14.75
CA VAL A 102 3.05 4.48 -13.59
C VAL A 102 2.31 5.72 -14.02
N SER A 103 1.02 5.78 -13.73
CA SER A 103 0.18 6.96 -13.89
C SER A 103 -0.22 7.49 -12.52
N VAL A 104 0.25 8.69 -12.19
CA VAL A 104 -0.15 9.39 -10.96
C VAL A 104 -1.38 10.23 -11.26
N VAL A 105 -2.46 10.02 -10.48
CA VAL A 105 -3.69 10.80 -10.62
C VAL A 105 -3.53 12.13 -9.87
N ASP A 106 -3.99 12.22 -8.62
CA ASP A 106 -3.90 13.45 -7.83
C ASP A 106 -2.65 13.47 -6.96
N ILE A 107 -2.31 12.31 -6.36
CA ILE A 107 -1.23 12.24 -5.39
C ILE A 107 -0.47 10.91 -5.45
N ALA A 108 0.86 11.00 -5.40
CA ALA A 108 1.75 9.89 -5.11
C ALA A 108 2.83 10.39 -4.13
N ALA A 109 2.53 10.37 -2.84
CA ALA A 109 3.42 10.92 -1.82
C ALA A 109 3.93 9.85 -0.86
N SER A 110 5.10 10.07 -0.24
CA SER A 110 5.69 9.15 0.75
C SER A 110 5.72 7.71 0.24
N GLY A 111 5.07 6.77 0.92
CA GLY A 111 4.94 5.38 0.48
C GLY A 111 4.30 5.21 -0.91
N GLY A 112 3.42 6.12 -1.34
CA GLY A 112 2.85 6.13 -2.69
C GLY A 112 3.92 6.41 -3.76
N TYR A 113 4.80 7.37 -3.50
CA TYR A 113 5.94 7.63 -4.38
C TYR A 113 6.96 6.47 -4.36
N TYR A 114 7.19 5.89 -3.18
CA TYR A 114 8.06 4.71 -3.05
C TYR A 114 7.55 3.54 -3.93
N VAL A 115 6.25 3.29 -3.91
CA VAL A 115 5.64 2.28 -4.80
C VAL A 115 5.78 2.67 -6.28
N ALA A 116 5.62 3.96 -6.62
CA ALA A 116 5.78 4.45 -7.99
C ALA A 116 7.18 4.15 -8.57
N MET A 117 8.21 4.13 -7.73
CA MET A 117 9.59 3.81 -8.13
C MET A 117 9.79 2.35 -8.57
N SER A 118 8.78 1.48 -8.43
CA SER A 118 8.81 0.13 -9.04
C SER A 118 8.61 0.17 -10.56
N GLY A 119 8.10 1.29 -11.10
CA GLY A 119 7.88 1.50 -12.51
C GLY A 119 9.15 1.82 -13.31
N ASP A 120 9.08 1.64 -14.63
CA ASP A 120 10.12 2.06 -15.57
C ASP A 120 9.94 3.51 -16.00
N THR A 121 8.70 4.00 -16.01
CA THR A 121 8.34 5.36 -16.37
C THR A 121 7.22 5.84 -15.46
N ILE A 122 7.36 7.03 -14.92
CA ILE A 122 6.34 7.68 -14.10
C ILE A 122 5.79 8.87 -14.88
N ILE A 123 4.48 8.86 -15.10
CA ILE A 123 3.72 9.89 -15.77
C ILE A 123 2.79 10.52 -14.73
N MET A 124 2.81 11.85 -14.65
CA MET A 124 1.97 12.56 -13.71
C MET A 124 1.46 13.86 -14.30
N HIS A 125 0.30 14.29 -13.84
CA HIS A 125 -0.22 15.58 -14.21
C HIS A 125 0.62 16.72 -13.57
N PRO A 126 0.79 17.88 -14.23
CA PRO A 126 1.56 18.99 -13.66
C PRO A 126 1.07 19.48 -12.30
N THR A 127 -0.21 19.24 -11.96
CA THR A 127 -0.81 19.61 -10.66
C THR A 127 -0.82 18.45 -9.65
N SER A 128 -0.34 17.27 -10.02
CA SER A 128 -0.28 16.15 -9.08
C SER A 128 0.74 16.43 -7.97
N LEU A 129 0.42 16.01 -6.75
CA LEU A 129 1.31 16.11 -5.59
C LEU A 129 2.21 14.88 -5.48
N THR A 130 3.51 15.13 -5.27
CA THR A 130 4.49 14.05 -5.07
C THR A 130 5.54 14.45 -4.04
N GLY A 131 6.46 13.53 -3.73
CA GLY A 131 7.50 13.79 -2.73
C GLY A 131 7.09 13.35 -1.33
N SER A 132 7.23 14.21 -0.33
CA SER A 132 7.01 13.87 1.10
C SER A 132 7.78 12.60 1.51
N ILE A 133 9.04 12.50 1.05
CA ILE A 133 9.90 11.35 1.30
C ILE A 133 10.44 11.43 2.71
N GLY A 134 10.03 10.51 3.57
CA GLY A 134 10.47 10.44 4.94
C GLY A 134 9.64 9.49 5.78
N VAL A 135 10.15 9.18 6.97
CA VAL A 135 9.45 8.36 7.97
C VAL A 135 9.22 9.22 9.18
N LEU A 136 7.99 9.25 9.67
CA LEU A 136 7.65 9.93 10.92
C LEU A 136 7.05 8.95 11.91
N ALA A 137 7.35 9.16 13.18
CA ALA A 137 6.72 8.47 14.31
C ALA A 137 6.06 9.52 15.21
N ILE A 138 4.75 9.39 15.39
CA ILE A 138 3.97 10.30 16.22
C ILE A 138 3.79 9.65 17.59
N LYS A 139 4.21 10.38 18.64
CA LYS A 139 3.99 10.00 20.03
C LYS A 139 3.17 11.07 20.72
N VAL A 140 2.03 10.67 21.30
CA VAL A 140 1.26 11.54 22.20
C VAL A 140 1.85 11.40 23.60
N ASN A 141 2.13 12.51 24.29
CA ASN A 141 2.59 12.49 25.67
C ASN A 141 1.45 12.99 26.60
N LEU A 142 0.97 12.10 27.43
CA LEU A 142 -0.12 12.36 28.39
C LEU A 142 0.36 12.53 29.83
N LYS A 143 1.66 12.41 30.09
CA LYS A 143 2.22 12.46 31.48
C LYS A 143 1.79 13.72 32.22
N GLY A 144 1.91 14.89 31.59
CA GLY A 144 1.54 16.15 32.25
C GLY A 144 0.03 16.27 32.50
N LEU A 145 -0.81 15.70 31.65
CA LEU A 145 -2.27 15.68 31.85
C LEU A 145 -2.64 14.79 33.03
N MET A 146 -2.05 13.61 33.13
CA MET A 146 -2.31 12.65 34.21
C MET A 146 -1.92 13.24 35.58
N GLY A 147 -0.76 13.92 35.66
CA GLY A 147 -0.37 14.60 36.88
C GLY A 147 -1.37 15.69 37.33
N LYS A 148 -2.04 16.38 36.39
CA LYS A 148 -3.07 17.38 36.73
C LYS A 148 -4.37 16.77 37.28
N VAL A 149 -4.67 15.53 36.96
CA VAL A 149 -5.87 14.81 37.45
C VAL A 149 -5.52 13.85 38.59
N GLY A 150 -4.28 13.91 39.14
CA GLY A 150 -3.86 13.09 40.26
C GLY A 150 -3.66 11.61 39.94
N VAL A 151 -3.45 11.26 38.67
CA VAL A 151 -3.16 9.87 38.27
C VAL A 151 -1.64 9.69 38.14
N GLU A 152 -1.09 8.79 38.94
CA GLU A 152 0.29 8.36 38.83
C GLU A 152 0.39 7.06 38.04
N TRP A 153 1.41 6.97 37.21
CA TRP A 153 1.67 5.81 36.38
C TRP A 153 3.04 5.24 36.70
N GLU A 154 3.07 4.03 37.21
CA GLU A 154 4.28 3.30 37.48
C GLU A 154 4.57 2.27 36.40
N ILE A 155 5.77 2.31 35.82
CA ILE A 155 6.20 1.38 34.78
C ILE A 155 7.34 0.53 35.31
N VAL A 156 7.08 -0.76 35.43
CA VAL A 156 8.14 -1.76 35.68
C VAL A 156 8.66 -2.24 34.33
N LYS A 157 9.92 -2.03 34.03
CA LYS A 157 10.53 -2.36 32.75
C LYS A 157 11.88 -3.07 32.93
N SER A 158 12.17 -3.98 32.00
CA SER A 158 13.43 -4.74 31.99
C SER A 158 14.59 -4.04 31.27
N ALA A 159 14.33 -2.89 30.60
CA ALA A 159 15.35 -2.08 29.93
C ALA A 159 14.87 -0.64 29.75
N ASP A 160 15.81 0.33 29.73
CA ASP A 160 15.51 1.77 29.75
C ASP A 160 14.68 2.28 28.57
N LYS A 161 14.82 1.68 27.39
CA LYS A 161 14.13 2.13 26.16
C LYS A 161 12.87 1.33 25.84
N LYS A 162 12.47 0.37 26.68
CA LYS A 162 11.33 -0.51 26.37
C LYS A 162 10.00 0.25 26.30
N ASP A 163 9.91 1.37 27.00
CA ASP A 163 8.74 2.26 27.05
C ASP A 163 8.88 3.50 26.15
N PHE A 164 9.77 3.47 25.15
CA PHE A 164 10.09 4.63 24.30
C PHE A 164 8.83 5.23 23.62
N MET A 165 7.90 4.39 23.20
CA MET A 165 6.64 4.82 22.54
C MET A 165 5.47 4.92 23.52
N SER A 166 5.68 4.75 24.83
CA SER A 166 4.61 4.89 25.83
C SER A 166 4.10 6.34 25.86
N PRO A 167 2.77 6.58 25.83
CA PRO A 167 2.20 7.91 25.98
C PRO A 167 2.35 8.49 27.39
N PHE A 168 2.79 7.69 28.35
CA PHE A 168 2.91 8.04 29.77
C PHE A 168 4.36 8.32 30.21
N ARG A 169 5.29 8.39 29.28
CA ARG A 169 6.70 8.72 29.54
C ARG A 169 7.02 10.18 29.31
#